data_e558a3977a31490fb7ebbdf4db33bd04
#
_entry.id   e558a3977a31490fb7ebbdf4db33bd04
#
_cell.length_a   1.000
_cell.length_b   1.000
_cell.length_c   1.000
_cell.angle_alpha   90.00
_cell.angle_beta   90.00
_cell.angle_gamma   90.00
#
_symmetry.space_group_name_H-M   'P 1'
#
loop_
_entity.id
_entity.type
_entity.pdbx_description
1 polymer ?
#
loop_
_entity_poly.entity_id
_entity_poly.type
_entity_poly.pdbx_seq_one_letter_code
_entity_poly.pdbx_strand_id
1 'polypeptide(L)'
;MVIFAILVAVAYNSAAKTAKGAAAVKPFKAFVDAGNVVLSKATQIVVGFTPYAVLALIAAAVSNSDVAALLPLVTVLVVAYVAMILQLFIVQPLILSVTTRLSPIPFFKAYWPTGVVAFTSESSIGTIPVTVRNLRSNGVPGDIASFVASLGANLGMPGCAGVWPVLLAVFAVNAQGISYSPAQFLFLVVLALLVSIGTVGVPGTATITATSLFAAAGLPIPFIAISQPISQIVDMGRTALNVAGAANTAVIVAATEKDLDKDLYYGRKEFEDEDASEDEDAVAAAQPEAKAPVEAPAAGKPAGLGAVKGASSANLLNFSPASALEGTGEEQCGIKPSRKKD
;
A
#
# COMPACT_ATOMS: atom_id res chain seq x y z
N MET A 1 -16.79 -2.22 4.52
CA MET A 1 -15.75 -2.12 5.55
C MET A 1 -15.59 -0.70 6.07
N VAL A 2 -15.37 0.32 5.23
CA VAL A 2 -15.18 1.73 5.69
C VAL A 2 -16.35 2.25 6.50
N ILE A 3 -17.60 2.06 6.03
CA ILE A 3 -18.81 2.48 6.73
C ILE A 3 -18.90 1.84 8.13
N PHE A 4 -18.57 0.56 8.23
CA PHE A 4 -18.54 -0.14 9.53
C PHE A 4 -17.49 0.45 10.46
N ALA A 5 -16.27 0.73 9.96
CA ALA A 5 -15.21 1.35 10.75
C ALA A 5 -15.63 2.75 11.25
N ILE A 6 -16.28 3.56 10.42
CA ILE A 6 -16.82 4.87 10.81
C ILE A 6 -17.88 4.72 11.90
N LEU A 7 -18.82 3.79 11.76
CA LEU A 7 -19.84 3.53 12.77
C LEU A 7 -19.22 3.13 14.11
N VAL A 8 -18.21 2.24 14.10
CA VAL A 8 -17.52 1.82 15.33
C VAL A 8 -16.76 3.00 15.95
N ALA A 9 -16.09 3.84 15.14
CA ALA A 9 -15.39 5.02 15.64
C ALA A 9 -16.35 6.04 16.27
N VAL A 10 -17.50 6.30 15.63
CA VAL A 10 -18.54 7.20 16.16
C VAL A 10 -19.13 6.63 17.47
N ALA A 11 -19.41 5.33 17.51
CA ALA A 11 -19.92 4.65 18.71
C ALA A 11 -18.90 4.70 19.86
N TYR A 12 -17.62 4.44 19.57
CA TYR A 12 -16.53 4.55 20.53
C TYR A 12 -16.42 5.97 21.10
N ASN A 13 -16.35 6.98 20.23
CA ASN A 13 -16.26 8.37 20.65
C ASN A 13 -17.47 8.83 21.45
N SER A 14 -18.67 8.36 21.08
CA SER A 14 -19.90 8.65 21.84
C SER A 14 -19.87 8.02 23.24
N ALA A 15 -19.42 6.78 23.35
CA ALA A 15 -19.28 6.10 24.65
C ALA A 15 -18.20 6.75 25.52
N ALA A 16 -17.10 7.21 24.93
CA ALA A 16 -15.98 7.83 25.64
C ALA A 16 -16.29 9.22 26.21
N LYS A 17 -17.40 9.87 25.84
CA LYS A 17 -17.77 11.20 26.35
C LYS A 17 -18.04 11.24 27.86
N THR A 18 -18.37 10.10 28.47
CA THR A 18 -18.61 10.02 29.92
C THR A 18 -17.44 9.33 30.61
N ALA A 19 -17.07 9.77 31.84
CA ALA A 19 -15.94 9.19 32.56
C ALA A 19 -16.11 7.65 32.77
N LYS A 20 -17.31 7.19 33.03
CA LYS A 20 -17.64 5.75 33.17
C LYS A 20 -17.52 5.00 31.85
N GLY A 21 -17.98 5.62 30.76
CA GLY A 21 -17.87 5.08 29.41
C GLY A 21 -16.43 5.02 28.91
N ALA A 22 -15.63 6.08 29.15
CA ALA A 22 -14.21 6.12 28.79
C ALA A 22 -13.42 4.97 29.44
N ALA A 23 -13.66 4.69 30.72
CA ALA A 23 -13.05 3.55 31.41
C ALA A 23 -13.48 2.20 30.80
N ALA A 24 -14.75 2.07 30.42
CA ALA A 24 -15.30 0.84 29.85
C ALA A 24 -14.77 0.52 28.45
N VAL A 25 -14.50 1.55 27.61
CA VAL A 25 -14.03 1.35 26.23
C VAL A 25 -12.50 1.31 26.11
N LYS A 26 -11.75 1.64 27.17
CA LYS A 26 -10.28 1.60 27.19
C LYS A 26 -9.69 0.24 26.78
N PRO A 27 -10.21 -0.92 27.25
CA PRO A 27 -9.71 -2.22 26.82
C PRO A 27 -9.91 -2.48 25.32
N PHE A 28 -11.01 -1.99 24.74
CA PHE A 28 -11.27 -2.12 23.31
C PHE A 28 -10.24 -1.33 22.50
N LYS A 29 -9.91 -0.10 22.91
CA LYS A 29 -8.85 0.67 22.25
C LYS A 29 -7.51 -0.06 22.35
N ALA A 30 -7.11 -0.53 23.52
CA ALA A 30 -5.87 -1.27 23.71
C ALA A 30 -5.81 -2.54 22.85
N PHE A 31 -6.93 -3.26 22.69
CA PHE A 31 -7.02 -4.41 21.79
C PHE A 31 -6.81 -4.03 20.32
N VAL A 32 -7.44 -2.95 19.86
CA VAL A 32 -7.29 -2.45 18.48
C VAL A 32 -5.85 -2.00 18.23
N ASP A 33 -5.25 -1.25 19.16
CA ASP A 33 -3.87 -0.76 19.06
C ASP A 33 -2.88 -1.94 19.02
N ALA A 34 -3.01 -2.92 19.92
CA ALA A 34 -2.22 -4.15 19.91
C ALA A 34 -2.38 -4.95 18.60
N GLY A 35 -3.63 -5.07 18.13
CA GLY A 35 -3.95 -5.71 16.86
C GLY A 35 -3.26 -5.04 15.68
N ASN A 36 -3.27 -3.71 15.63
CA ASN A 36 -2.59 -2.94 14.59
C ASN A 36 -1.07 -3.19 14.60
N VAL A 37 -0.43 -3.22 15.77
CA VAL A 37 1.02 -3.51 15.89
C VAL A 37 1.33 -4.91 15.33
N VAL A 38 0.57 -5.92 15.74
CA VAL A 38 0.80 -7.30 15.28
C VAL A 38 0.55 -7.45 13.78
N LEU A 39 -0.57 -6.89 13.27
CA LEU A 39 -0.91 -6.97 11.84
C LEU A 39 0.09 -6.18 10.98
N SER A 40 0.53 -5.02 11.43
CA SER A 40 1.57 -4.24 10.74
C SER A 40 2.88 -5.01 10.68
N LYS A 41 3.28 -5.68 11.77
CA LYS A 41 4.49 -6.51 11.78
C LYS A 41 4.35 -7.73 10.86
N ALA A 42 3.21 -8.39 10.87
CA ALA A 42 2.91 -9.50 9.95
C ALA A 42 2.99 -9.04 8.49
N THR A 43 2.42 -7.89 8.16
CA THR A 43 2.50 -7.29 6.83
C THR A 43 3.95 -7.00 6.43
N GLN A 44 4.76 -6.42 7.32
CA GLN A 44 6.19 -6.17 7.06
C GLN A 44 6.96 -7.45 6.74
N ILE A 45 6.67 -8.55 7.45
CA ILE A 45 7.29 -9.85 7.17
C ILE A 45 6.92 -10.33 5.76
N VAL A 46 5.64 -10.27 5.40
CA VAL A 46 5.16 -10.68 4.06
C VAL A 46 5.77 -9.80 2.97
N VAL A 47 5.77 -8.49 3.16
CA VAL A 47 6.37 -7.52 2.21
C VAL A 47 7.89 -7.74 2.08
N GLY A 48 8.56 -8.20 3.13
CA GLY A 48 9.98 -8.57 3.06
C GLY A 48 10.31 -9.68 2.05
N PHE A 49 9.32 -10.51 1.66
CA PHE A 49 9.47 -11.50 0.59
C PHE A 49 9.24 -10.93 -0.82
N THR A 50 8.78 -9.69 -0.94
CA THR A 50 8.48 -9.05 -2.24
C THR A 50 9.63 -9.10 -3.24
N PRO A 51 10.92 -8.82 -2.90
CA PRO A 51 12.01 -8.89 -3.88
C PRO A 51 12.14 -10.29 -4.51
N TYR A 52 11.95 -11.34 -3.72
CA TYR A 52 12.02 -12.72 -4.21
C TYR A 52 10.81 -13.06 -5.09
N ALA A 53 9.63 -12.61 -4.70
CA ALA A 53 8.41 -12.80 -5.48
C ALA A 53 8.49 -12.06 -6.84
N VAL A 54 8.99 -10.83 -6.85
CA VAL A 54 9.19 -10.05 -8.08
C VAL A 54 10.22 -10.71 -8.99
N LEU A 55 11.35 -11.18 -8.45
CA LEU A 55 12.35 -11.90 -9.22
C LEU A 55 11.76 -13.18 -9.85
N ALA A 56 11.01 -13.96 -9.07
CA ALA A 56 10.37 -15.16 -9.55
C ALA A 56 9.32 -14.88 -10.66
N LEU A 57 8.51 -13.82 -10.49
CA LEU A 57 7.50 -13.41 -11.47
C LEU A 57 8.14 -12.90 -12.76
N ILE A 58 9.22 -12.11 -12.68
CA ILE A 58 9.95 -11.65 -13.86
C ILE A 58 10.62 -12.84 -14.56
N ALA A 59 11.28 -13.73 -13.83
CA ALA A 59 11.89 -14.94 -14.39
C ALA A 59 10.84 -15.82 -15.08
N ALA A 60 9.68 -16.04 -14.47
CA ALA A 60 8.58 -16.78 -15.07
C ALA A 60 8.03 -16.08 -16.33
N ALA A 61 7.88 -14.77 -16.31
CA ALA A 61 7.43 -14.01 -17.48
C ALA A 61 8.41 -14.12 -18.64
N VAL A 62 9.71 -14.00 -18.37
CA VAL A 62 10.77 -14.11 -19.40
C VAL A 62 10.88 -15.55 -19.93
N SER A 63 10.78 -16.56 -19.08
CA SER A 63 10.92 -17.98 -19.50
C SER A 63 9.71 -18.49 -20.30
N ASN A 64 8.53 -17.94 -20.07
CA ASN A 64 7.29 -18.39 -20.72
C ASN A 64 6.83 -17.51 -21.89
N SER A 65 7.55 -16.41 -22.19
CA SER A 65 7.15 -15.46 -23.23
C SER A 65 8.33 -15.11 -24.13
N ASP A 66 8.04 -14.92 -25.41
CA ASP A 66 9.02 -14.28 -26.31
C ASP A 66 9.32 -12.87 -25.82
N VAL A 67 10.56 -12.42 -26.00
CA VAL A 67 10.99 -11.04 -25.65
C VAL A 67 10.09 -9.99 -26.29
N ALA A 68 9.55 -10.28 -27.49
CA ALA A 68 8.59 -9.41 -28.17
C ALA A 68 7.26 -9.25 -27.38
N ALA A 69 6.85 -10.25 -26.60
CA ALA A 69 5.65 -10.18 -25.77
C ALA A 69 5.84 -9.36 -24.48
N LEU A 70 7.10 -9.11 -24.08
CA LEU A 70 7.42 -8.27 -22.91
C LEU A 70 7.47 -6.78 -23.26
N LEU A 71 7.67 -6.41 -24.54
CA LEU A 71 7.76 -5.03 -24.97
C LEU A 71 6.52 -4.19 -24.61
N PRO A 72 5.27 -4.70 -24.75
CA PRO A 72 4.09 -3.97 -24.30
C PRO A 72 4.08 -3.68 -22.80
N LEU A 73 4.66 -4.56 -21.96
CA LEU A 73 4.76 -4.33 -20.51
C LEU A 73 5.73 -3.20 -20.18
N VAL A 74 6.86 -3.11 -20.89
CA VAL A 74 7.80 -1.98 -20.75
C VAL A 74 7.12 -0.69 -21.16
N THR A 75 6.32 -0.70 -22.24
CA THR A 75 5.53 0.47 -22.65
C THR A 75 4.54 0.89 -21.55
N VAL A 76 3.80 -0.06 -20.96
CA VAL A 76 2.88 0.21 -19.85
C VAL A 76 3.62 0.80 -18.65
N LEU A 77 4.81 0.26 -18.31
CA LEU A 77 5.66 0.78 -17.23
C LEU A 77 6.06 2.23 -17.47
N VAL A 78 6.59 2.54 -18.66
CA VAL A 78 7.02 3.90 -19.03
C VAL A 78 5.83 4.86 -19.00
N VAL A 79 4.71 4.50 -19.62
CA VAL A 79 3.50 5.33 -19.64
C VAL A 79 2.95 5.56 -18.23
N ALA A 80 3.01 4.53 -17.35
CA ALA A 80 2.60 4.67 -15.95
C ALA A 80 3.46 5.72 -15.22
N TYR A 81 4.78 5.66 -15.35
CA TYR A 81 5.65 6.64 -14.72
C TYR A 81 5.49 8.04 -15.32
N VAL A 82 5.33 8.16 -16.64
CA VAL A 82 5.03 9.45 -17.29
C VAL A 82 3.74 10.03 -16.74
N ALA A 83 2.67 9.24 -16.65
CA ALA A 83 1.38 9.69 -16.12
C ALA A 83 1.49 10.11 -14.64
N MET A 84 2.22 9.36 -13.81
CA MET A 84 2.44 9.69 -12.40
C MET A 84 3.29 10.97 -12.23
N ILE A 85 4.32 11.17 -13.04
CA ILE A 85 5.15 12.39 -13.05
C ILE A 85 4.32 13.60 -13.46
N LEU A 86 3.51 13.48 -14.52
CA LEU A 86 2.58 14.54 -14.93
C LEU A 86 1.58 14.86 -13.82
N GLN A 87 1.00 13.84 -13.19
CA GLN A 87 0.07 14.01 -12.08
C GLN A 87 0.74 14.70 -10.88
N LEU A 88 1.94 14.27 -10.51
CA LEU A 88 2.67 14.80 -9.36
C LEU A 88 3.15 16.24 -9.58
N PHE A 89 3.80 16.52 -10.73
CA PHE A 89 4.50 17.78 -10.96
C PHE A 89 3.71 18.82 -11.76
N ILE A 90 2.59 18.45 -12.37
CA ILE A 90 1.74 19.37 -13.13
C ILE A 90 0.36 19.47 -12.48
N VAL A 91 -0.35 18.36 -12.30
CA VAL A 91 -1.76 18.39 -11.87
C VAL A 91 -1.86 18.78 -10.39
N GLN A 92 -1.07 18.15 -9.50
CA GLN A 92 -1.10 18.46 -8.07
C GLN A 92 -0.75 19.92 -7.76
N PRO A 93 0.36 20.50 -8.28
CA PRO A 93 0.67 21.90 -8.06
C PRO A 93 -0.32 22.86 -8.71
N LEU A 94 -0.91 22.48 -9.86
CA LEU A 94 -1.95 23.28 -10.50
C LEU A 94 -3.19 23.37 -9.59
N ILE A 95 -3.65 22.24 -9.06
CA ILE A 95 -4.80 22.20 -8.14
C ILE A 95 -4.49 23.08 -6.92
N LEU A 96 -3.32 22.91 -6.28
CA LEU A 96 -2.90 23.74 -5.13
C LEU A 96 -2.94 25.22 -5.48
N SER A 97 -2.30 25.62 -6.56
CA SER A 97 -2.18 27.02 -6.94
C SER A 97 -3.52 27.66 -7.33
N VAL A 98 -4.37 26.92 -8.03
CA VAL A 98 -5.70 27.41 -8.46
C VAL A 98 -6.64 27.56 -7.26
N THR A 99 -6.62 26.61 -6.33
CA THR A 99 -7.55 26.62 -5.18
C THR A 99 -7.13 27.58 -4.08
N THR A 100 -5.82 27.67 -3.80
CA THR A 100 -5.31 28.42 -2.64
C THR A 100 -4.51 29.66 -2.99
N ARG A 101 -4.10 29.83 -4.26
CA ARG A 101 -3.18 30.88 -4.74
C ARG A 101 -1.80 30.83 -4.08
N LEU A 102 -1.43 29.70 -3.48
CA LEU A 102 -0.10 29.48 -2.92
C LEU A 102 0.88 29.03 -4.00
N SER A 103 2.16 29.38 -3.80
CA SER A 103 3.24 28.78 -4.61
C SER A 103 3.41 27.31 -4.26
N PRO A 104 3.53 26.39 -5.24
CA PRO A 104 3.70 24.97 -4.95
C PRO A 104 5.13 24.58 -4.53
N ILE A 105 6.12 25.46 -4.70
CA ILE A 105 7.53 25.15 -4.41
C ILE A 105 7.75 24.79 -2.93
N PRO A 106 7.23 25.53 -1.94
CA PRO A 106 7.38 25.17 -0.53
C PRO A 106 6.75 23.82 -0.21
N PHE A 107 5.60 23.52 -0.81
CA PHE A 107 4.95 22.20 -0.67
C PHE A 107 5.91 21.07 -1.09
N PHE A 108 6.54 21.15 -2.26
CA PHE A 108 7.46 20.11 -2.72
C PHE A 108 8.70 19.98 -1.84
N LYS A 109 9.23 21.08 -1.30
CA LYS A 109 10.36 21.03 -0.36
C LYS A 109 10.01 20.25 0.90
N ALA A 110 8.83 20.47 1.46
CA ALA A 110 8.36 19.77 2.65
C ALA A 110 7.93 18.32 2.32
N TYR A 111 7.32 18.07 1.16
CA TYR A 111 6.87 16.76 0.74
C TYR A 111 8.02 15.80 0.41
N TRP A 112 9.15 16.29 -0.11
CA TRP A 112 10.22 15.44 -0.67
C TRP A 112 10.68 14.30 0.26
N PRO A 113 10.99 14.52 1.56
CA PRO A 113 11.36 13.44 2.48
C PRO A 113 10.26 12.38 2.61
N THR A 114 9.00 12.82 2.74
CA THR A 114 7.83 11.94 2.80
C THR A 114 7.68 11.14 1.51
N GLY A 115 7.90 11.77 0.35
CA GLY A 115 7.83 11.13 -0.96
C GLY A 115 8.84 10.01 -1.11
N VAL A 116 10.07 10.20 -0.64
CA VAL A 116 11.12 9.16 -0.64
C VAL A 116 10.74 7.99 0.25
N VAL A 117 10.24 8.26 1.47
CA VAL A 117 9.78 7.19 2.38
C VAL A 117 8.60 6.44 1.77
N ALA A 118 7.62 7.14 1.18
CA ALA A 118 6.48 6.52 0.52
C ALA A 118 6.90 5.65 -0.67
N PHE A 119 7.83 6.14 -1.49
CA PHE A 119 8.38 5.43 -2.64
C PHE A 119 9.10 4.14 -2.26
N THR A 120 9.86 4.16 -1.17
CA THR A 120 10.67 3.00 -0.74
C THR A 120 9.89 2.01 0.12
N SER A 121 8.92 2.49 0.91
CA SER A 121 8.12 1.63 1.80
C SER A 121 6.90 1.01 1.11
N GLU A 122 6.44 1.58 -0.02
CA GLU A 122 5.24 1.16 -0.73
C GLU A 122 3.98 1.10 0.16
N SER A 123 3.97 1.85 1.26
CA SER A 123 2.90 1.87 2.25
C SER A 123 2.45 3.29 2.55
N SER A 124 1.28 3.68 2.04
CA SER A 124 0.67 4.98 2.36
C SER A 124 0.35 5.10 3.86
N ILE A 125 -0.09 4.00 4.50
CA ILE A 125 -0.38 3.97 5.93
C ILE A 125 0.91 4.08 6.75
N GLY A 126 1.96 3.32 6.39
CA GLY A 126 3.26 3.37 7.07
C GLY A 126 3.95 4.73 6.98
N THR A 127 3.56 5.56 6.01
CA THR A 127 4.13 6.89 5.79
C THR A 127 3.37 7.99 6.56
N ILE A 128 2.22 7.69 7.19
CA ILE A 128 1.39 8.69 7.88
C ILE A 128 2.18 9.51 8.90
N PRO A 129 2.98 8.92 9.83
CA PRO A 129 3.69 9.71 10.84
C PRO A 129 4.65 10.73 10.22
N VAL A 130 5.42 10.31 9.21
CA VAL A 130 6.34 11.21 8.49
C VAL A 130 5.58 12.28 7.72
N THR A 131 4.44 11.93 7.13
CA THR A 131 3.57 12.89 6.42
C THR A 131 3.04 13.95 7.36
N VAL A 132 2.52 13.55 8.53
CA VAL A 132 1.99 14.47 9.55
C VAL A 132 3.08 15.42 10.04
N ARG A 133 4.26 14.90 10.38
CA ARG A 133 5.39 15.72 10.82
C ARG A 133 5.79 16.76 9.77
N ASN A 134 5.94 16.34 8.52
CA ASN A 134 6.31 17.24 7.43
C ASN A 134 5.21 18.25 7.07
N LEU A 135 3.94 17.90 7.25
CA LEU A 135 2.84 18.83 7.08
C LEU A 135 2.84 19.89 8.20
N ARG A 136 3.07 19.49 9.46
CA ARG A 136 3.19 20.43 10.60
C ARG A 136 4.35 21.39 10.40
N SER A 137 5.51 20.89 9.99
CA SER A 137 6.66 21.75 9.68
C SER A 137 6.42 22.69 8.48
N ASN A 138 5.45 22.36 7.62
CA ASN A 138 5.01 23.19 6.50
C ASN A 138 3.82 24.11 6.85
N GLY A 139 3.52 24.28 8.14
CA GLY A 139 2.50 25.20 8.64
C GLY A 139 1.06 24.67 8.62
N VAL A 140 0.85 23.38 8.40
CA VAL A 140 -0.48 22.76 8.51
C VAL A 140 -0.76 22.43 9.98
N PRO A 141 -1.92 22.81 10.56
CA PRO A 141 -2.31 22.45 11.91
C PRO A 141 -2.30 20.93 12.13
N GLY A 142 -1.90 20.50 13.34
CA GLY A 142 -1.69 19.08 13.66
C GLY A 142 -2.94 18.21 13.51
N ASP A 143 -4.11 18.74 13.84
CA ASP A 143 -5.41 18.07 13.68
C ASP A 143 -5.77 17.86 12.20
N ILE A 144 -5.61 18.90 11.35
CA ILE A 144 -5.81 18.81 9.91
C ILE A 144 -4.77 17.84 9.30
N ALA A 145 -3.50 17.97 9.67
CA ALA A 145 -2.43 17.10 9.17
C ALA A 145 -2.71 15.62 9.48
N SER A 146 -3.05 15.30 10.73
CA SER A 146 -3.31 13.93 11.19
C SER A 146 -4.59 13.35 10.56
N PHE A 147 -5.65 14.14 10.50
CA PHE A 147 -6.92 13.70 9.93
C PHE A 147 -6.79 13.44 8.42
N VAL A 148 -6.27 14.43 7.67
CA VAL A 148 -6.21 14.35 6.20
C VAL A 148 -5.19 13.33 5.73
N ALA A 149 -4.02 13.21 6.40
CA ALA A 149 -3.04 12.18 6.07
C ALA A 149 -3.61 10.76 6.29
N SER A 150 -4.31 10.54 7.40
CA SER A 150 -4.93 9.26 7.73
C SER A 150 -6.09 8.92 6.78
N LEU A 151 -6.94 9.89 6.47
CA LEU A 151 -8.04 9.73 5.52
C LEU A 151 -7.52 9.47 4.10
N GLY A 152 -6.56 10.27 3.65
CA GLY A 152 -5.99 10.20 2.30
C GLY A 152 -5.16 8.93 2.06
N ALA A 153 -4.62 8.29 3.11
CA ALA A 153 -3.99 6.99 3.01
C ALA A 153 -5.00 5.86 2.69
N ASN A 154 -6.30 6.11 2.86
CA ASN A 154 -7.36 5.12 2.68
C ASN A 154 -8.42 5.55 1.66
N LEU A 155 -8.43 6.79 1.21
CA LEU A 155 -9.47 7.35 0.35
C LEU A 155 -8.85 8.17 -0.78
N GLY A 156 -9.37 8.02 -2.00
CA GLY A 156 -9.01 8.90 -3.10
C GLY A 156 -7.56 8.80 -3.56
N MET A 157 -6.94 7.63 -3.48
CA MET A 157 -5.55 7.40 -3.87
C MET A 157 -5.32 7.61 -5.37
N PRO A 158 -4.72 8.72 -5.82
CA PRO A 158 -4.61 9.03 -7.24
C PRO A 158 -3.77 8.05 -8.03
N GLY A 159 -2.74 7.46 -7.42
CA GLY A 159 -1.88 6.47 -8.06
C GLY A 159 -2.53 5.09 -8.18
N CYS A 160 -2.98 4.53 -7.04
CA CYS A 160 -3.49 3.16 -6.97
C CYS A 160 -4.93 3.01 -7.45
N ALA A 161 -5.76 4.03 -7.29
CA ALA A 161 -7.18 3.96 -7.64
C ALA A 161 -7.55 4.82 -8.86
N GLY A 162 -6.74 5.82 -9.20
CA GLY A 162 -6.93 6.66 -10.38
C GLY A 162 -6.09 6.22 -11.56
N VAL A 163 -4.79 6.51 -11.54
CA VAL A 163 -3.90 6.35 -12.70
C VAL A 163 -3.78 4.88 -13.13
N TRP A 164 -3.46 3.98 -12.21
CA TRP A 164 -3.15 2.60 -12.56
C TRP A 164 -4.32 1.81 -13.14
N PRO A 165 -5.51 1.77 -12.52
CA PRO A 165 -6.63 1.00 -13.05
C PRO A 165 -7.10 1.48 -14.42
N VAL A 166 -7.13 2.81 -14.62
CA VAL A 166 -7.54 3.41 -15.90
C VAL A 166 -6.49 3.14 -16.98
N LEU A 167 -5.21 3.24 -16.66
CA LEU A 167 -4.12 2.92 -17.59
C LEU A 167 -4.19 1.48 -18.07
N LEU A 168 -4.38 0.53 -17.14
CA LEU A 168 -4.56 -0.88 -17.49
C LEU A 168 -5.83 -1.12 -18.32
N ALA A 169 -6.93 -0.42 -18.02
CA ALA A 169 -8.17 -0.51 -18.79
C ALA A 169 -7.95 -0.02 -20.23
N VAL A 170 -7.30 1.12 -20.41
CA VAL A 170 -6.95 1.65 -21.74
C VAL A 170 -6.00 0.70 -22.48
N PHE A 171 -5.02 0.13 -21.78
CA PHE A 171 -4.13 -0.87 -22.37
C PHE A 171 -4.91 -2.11 -22.84
N ALA A 172 -5.82 -2.65 -22.01
CA ALA A 172 -6.61 -3.81 -22.36
C ALA A 172 -7.53 -3.56 -23.56
N VAL A 173 -8.16 -2.38 -23.63
CA VAL A 173 -9.01 -1.97 -24.75
C VAL A 173 -8.21 -1.90 -26.06
N ASN A 174 -7.05 -1.22 -26.01
CA ASN A 174 -6.17 -1.10 -27.18
C ASN A 174 -5.61 -2.46 -27.63
N ALA A 175 -5.22 -3.31 -26.68
CA ALA A 175 -4.68 -4.65 -26.98
C ALA A 175 -5.74 -5.56 -27.66
N GLN A 176 -7.03 -5.33 -27.41
CA GLN A 176 -8.14 -6.02 -28.07
C GLN A 176 -8.57 -5.37 -29.39
N GLY A 177 -7.96 -4.26 -29.79
CA GLY A 177 -8.36 -3.53 -30.99
C GLY A 177 -9.73 -2.86 -30.88
N ILE A 178 -10.25 -2.66 -29.66
CA ILE A 178 -11.54 -2.02 -29.41
C ILE A 178 -11.35 -0.50 -29.40
N SER A 179 -12.16 0.21 -30.15
CA SER A 179 -12.19 1.68 -30.13
C SER A 179 -13.22 2.17 -29.12
N TYR A 180 -12.75 2.85 -28.07
CA TYR A 180 -13.63 3.50 -27.11
C TYR A 180 -14.03 4.90 -27.58
N SER A 181 -15.30 5.22 -27.45
CA SER A 181 -15.82 6.57 -27.63
C SER A 181 -15.44 7.46 -26.45
N PRO A 182 -15.42 8.80 -26.59
CA PRO A 182 -15.19 9.74 -25.49
C PRO A 182 -16.11 9.50 -24.27
N ALA A 183 -17.36 9.09 -24.51
CA ALA A 183 -18.31 8.78 -23.45
C ALA A 183 -17.89 7.54 -22.63
N GLN A 184 -17.32 6.52 -23.26
CA GLN A 184 -16.81 5.33 -22.58
C GLN A 184 -15.56 5.64 -21.75
N PHE A 185 -14.68 6.53 -22.23
CA PHE A 185 -13.56 7.03 -21.42
C PHE A 185 -14.05 7.82 -20.21
N LEU A 186 -15.05 8.69 -20.37
CA LEU A 186 -15.67 9.41 -19.27
C LEU A 186 -16.28 8.43 -18.23
N PHE A 187 -16.93 7.39 -18.73
CA PHE A 187 -17.47 6.32 -17.87
C PHE A 187 -16.37 5.61 -17.06
N LEU A 188 -15.20 5.31 -17.65
CA LEU A 188 -14.06 4.76 -16.93
C LEU A 188 -13.57 5.72 -15.82
N VAL A 189 -13.54 7.03 -16.07
CA VAL A 189 -13.17 8.03 -15.06
C VAL A 189 -14.18 8.03 -13.91
N VAL A 190 -15.47 7.99 -14.18
CA VAL A 190 -16.52 7.92 -13.15
C VAL A 190 -16.39 6.63 -12.33
N LEU A 191 -16.17 5.50 -12.99
CA LEU A 191 -15.94 4.22 -12.31
C LEU A 191 -14.68 4.26 -11.42
N ALA A 192 -13.58 4.85 -11.91
CA ALA A 192 -12.36 5.00 -11.12
C ALA A 192 -12.60 5.85 -9.87
N LEU A 193 -13.35 6.93 -9.97
CA LEU A 193 -13.74 7.77 -8.82
C LEU A 193 -14.57 6.96 -7.81
N LEU A 194 -15.55 6.18 -8.26
CA LEU A 194 -16.38 5.36 -7.38
C LEU A 194 -15.57 4.26 -6.68
N VAL A 195 -14.69 3.58 -7.41
CA VAL A 195 -13.80 2.54 -6.86
C VAL A 195 -12.82 3.14 -5.85
N SER A 196 -12.34 4.38 -6.07
CA SER A 196 -11.37 5.05 -5.19
C SER A 196 -11.90 5.33 -3.78
N ILE A 197 -13.23 5.43 -3.62
CA ILE A 197 -13.86 5.69 -2.32
C ILE A 197 -13.77 4.47 -1.37
N GLY A 198 -13.64 3.27 -1.90
CA GLY A 198 -13.63 2.02 -1.14
C GLY A 198 -12.26 1.37 -0.96
N THR A 199 -11.17 2.07 -1.29
CA THR A 199 -9.82 1.52 -1.26
C THR A 199 -9.14 1.68 0.10
N VAL A 200 -8.18 0.79 0.40
CA VAL A 200 -7.36 0.82 1.62
C VAL A 200 -5.90 0.87 1.21
N GLY A 201 -5.09 1.74 1.82
CA GLY A 201 -3.69 2.00 1.46
C GLY A 201 -2.70 0.92 1.89
N VAL A 202 -2.94 -0.32 1.51
CA VAL A 202 -2.08 -1.48 1.79
C VAL A 202 -1.42 -1.99 0.51
N PRO A 203 -0.28 -2.71 0.58
CA PRO A 203 0.33 -3.33 -0.58
C PRO A 203 -0.68 -4.21 -1.35
N GLY A 204 -0.67 -4.11 -2.69
CA GLY A 204 -1.61 -4.84 -3.55
C GLY A 204 -2.97 -4.18 -3.79
N THR A 205 -3.28 -3.06 -3.16
CA THR A 205 -4.53 -2.31 -3.36
C THR A 205 -4.80 -2.00 -4.83
N ALA A 206 -3.78 -1.65 -5.59
CA ALA A 206 -3.93 -1.33 -7.01
C ALA A 206 -4.43 -2.51 -7.85
N THR A 207 -4.09 -3.75 -7.48
CA THR A 207 -4.65 -4.96 -8.12
C THR A 207 -6.14 -5.11 -7.81
N ILE A 208 -6.53 -4.84 -6.55
CA ILE A 208 -7.93 -4.90 -6.12
C ILE A 208 -8.76 -3.82 -6.84
N THR A 209 -8.26 -2.59 -6.90
CA THR A 209 -8.95 -1.48 -7.59
C THR A 209 -9.05 -1.71 -9.09
N ALA A 210 -7.97 -2.20 -9.72
CA ALA A 210 -8.01 -2.57 -11.13
C ALA A 210 -9.01 -3.69 -11.40
N THR A 211 -9.04 -4.74 -10.56
CA THR A 211 -10.02 -5.83 -10.70
C THR A 211 -11.45 -5.32 -10.56
N SER A 212 -11.70 -4.43 -9.60
CA SER A 212 -13.02 -3.84 -9.40
C SER A 212 -13.44 -2.96 -10.59
N LEU A 213 -12.52 -2.15 -11.13
CA LEU A 213 -12.77 -1.34 -12.32
C LEU A 213 -13.05 -2.21 -13.55
N PHE A 214 -12.24 -3.25 -13.79
CA PHE A 214 -12.41 -4.18 -14.91
C PHE A 214 -13.72 -4.92 -14.83
N ALA A 215 -14.09 -5.42 -13.66
CA ALA A 215 -15.37 -6.10 -13.44
C ALA A 215 -16.55 -5.15 -13.72
N ALA A 216 -16.49 -3.90 -13.24
CA ALA A 216 -17.53 -2.90 -13.44
C ALA A 216 -17.61 -2.42 -14.91
N ALA A 217 -16.48 -2.36 -15.62
CA ALA A 217 -16.41 -1.96 -17.03
C ALA A 217 -16.63 -3.13 -18.01
N GLY A 218 -16.79 -4.37 -17.54
CA GLY A 218 -16.93 -5.55 -18.39
C GLY A 218 -15.64 -5.93 -19.13
N LEU A 219 -14.48 -5.53 -18.61
CA LEU A 219 -13.17 -5.80 -19.21
C LEU A 219 -12.61 -7.15 -18.74
N PRO A 220 -11.79 -7.82 -19.55
CA PRO A 220 -11.25 -9.14 -19.20
C PRO A 220 -10.19 -9.05 -18.10
N ILE A 221 -10.51 -9.55 -16.93
CA ILE A 221 -9.65 -9.60 -15.74
C ILE A 221 -8.25 -10.22 -15.98
N PRO A 222 -8.06 -11.24 -16.87
CA PRO A 222 -6.73 -11.79 -17.15
C PRO A 222 -5.65 -10.77 -17.55
N PHE A 223 -6.03 -9.60 -18.11
CA PHE A 223 -5.08 -8.53 -18.41
C PHE A 223 -4.37 -7.97 -17.17
N ILE A 224 -5.01 -8.05 -16.02
CA ILE A 224 -4.41 -7.62 -14.75
C ILE A 224 -3.29 -8.57 -14.36
N ALA A 225 -3.46 -9.88 -14.57
CA ALA A 225 -2.43 -10.88 -14.29
C ALA A 225 -1.16 -10.66 -15.14
N ILE A 226 -1.33 -10.26 -16.42
CA ILE A 226 -0.20 -9.95 -17.32
C ILE A 226 0.64 -8.78 -16.78
N SER A 227 0.03 -7.82 -16.09
CA SER A 227 0.73 -6.64 -15.54
C SER A 227 1.45 -6.90 -14.21
N GLN A 228 1.24 -8.06 -13.56
CA GLN A 228 1.82 -8.35 -12.24
C GLN A 228 3.36 -8.24 -12.18
N PRO A 229 4.14 -8.69 -13.19
CA PRO A 229 5.60 -8.58 -13.15
C PRO A 229 6.12 -7.14 -12.98
N ILE A 230 5.40 -6.15 -13.54
CA ILE A 230 5.79 -4.74 -13.45
C ILE A 230 5.05 -4.00 -12.32
N SER A 231 4.00 -4.60 -11.74
CA SER A 231 3.11 -3.95 -10.78
C SER A 231 3.85 -3.44 -9.55
N GLN A 232 4.83 -4.21 -9.06
CA GLN A 232 5.63 -3.83 -7.89
C GLN A 232 6.49 -2.60 -8.16
N ILE A 233 7.18 -2.56 -9.32
CA ILE A 233 8.01 -1.41 -9.70
C ILE A 233 7.13 -0.15 -9.82
N VAL A 234 5.93 -0.29 -10.35
CA VAL A 234 4.97 0.82 -10.46
C VAL A 234 4.40 1.22 -9.10
N ASP A 235 4.32 0.28 -8.12
CA ASP A 235 3.75 0.55 -6.79
C ASP A 235 4.55 1.59 -6.00
N MET A 236 5.86 1.59 -6.14
CA MET A 236 6.74 2.63 -5.58
C MET A 236 6.26 4.04 -5.99
N GLY A 237 6.10 4.27 -7.29
CA GLY A 237 5.63 5.56 -7.83
C GLY A 237 4.18 5.87 -7.46
N ARG A 238 3.30 4.87 -7.48
CA ARG A 238 1.88 5.04 -7.10
C ARG A 238 1.74 5.46 -5.64
N THR A 239 2.50 4.84 -4.74
CA THR A 239 2.47 5.15 -3.31
C THR A 239 2.97 6.56 -3.04
N ALA A 240 4.09 6.96 -3.66
CA ALA A 240 4.55 8.34 -3.56
C ALA A 240 3.48 9.33 -4.05
N LEU A 241 2.83 9.05 -5.19
CA LEU A 241 1.76 9.89 -5.71
C LEU A 241 0.53 9.93 -4.79
N ASN A 242 0.15 8.82 -4.16
CA ASN A 242 -0.96 8.77 -3.20
C ASN A 242 -0.69 9.68 -2.00
N VAL A 243 0.50 9.57 -1.43
CA VAL A 243 0.91 10.39 -0.27
C VAL A 243 1.02 11.87 -0.65
N ALA A 244 1.51 12.18 -1.86
CA ALA A 244 1.50 13.56 -2.36
C ALA A 244 0.08 14.13 -2.47
N GLY A 245 -0.88 13.34 -2.96
CA GLY A 245 -2.28 13.73 -3.04
C GLY A 245 -2.89 14.04 -1.68
N ALA A 246 -2.64 13.18 -0.69
CA ALA A 246 -3.08 13.41 0.69
C ALA A 246 -2.43 14.67 1.30
N ALA A 247 -1.12 14.82 1.17
CA ALA A 247 -0.39 15.97 1.68
C ALA A 247 -0.84 17.28 1.02
N ASN A 248 -1.02 17.27 -0.31
CA ASN A 248 -1.53 18.42 -1.05
C ASN A 248 -2.94 18.82 -0.58
N THR A 249 -3.81 17.85 -0.36
CA THR A 249 -5.16 18.06 0.17
C THR A 249 -5.11 18.69 1.56
N ALA A 250 -4.21 18.24 2.45
CA ALA A 250 -4.05 18.82 3.79
C ALA A 250 -3.68 20.32 3.73
N VAL A 251 -2.74 20.69 2.85
CA VAL A 251 -2.37 22.10 2.64
C VAL A 251 -3.55 22.90 2.07
N ILE A 252 -4.30 22.33 1.13
CA ILE A 252 -5.49 23.00 0.56
C ILE A 252 -6.55 23.23 1.64
N VAL A 253 -6.85 22.22 2.46
CA VAL A 253 -7.82 22.34 3.55
C VAL A 253 -7.37 23.42 4.54
N ALA A 254 -6.14 23.36 5.05
CA ALA A 254 -5.62 24.34 5.98
C ALA A 254 -5.64 25.77 5.40
N ALA A 255 -5.31 25.93 4.13
CA ALA A 255 -5.36 27.23 3.46
C ALA A 255 -6.79 27.76 3.28
N THR A 256 -7.75 26.86 3.00
CA THR A 256 -9.17 27.21 2.80
C THR A 256 -9.85 27.58 4.10
N GLU A 257 -9.55 26.87 5.18
CA GLU A 257 -10.01 27.17 6.55
C GLU A 257 -9.30 28.40 7.14
N LYS A 258 -8.25 28.91 6.48
CA LYS A 258 -7.41 30.03 6.90
C LYS A 258 -6.54 29.74 8.14
N ASP A 259 -6.30 28.48 8.40
CA ASP A 259 -5.52 27.99 9.54
C ASP A 259 -4.08 27.66 9.16
N LEU A 260 -3.70 27.80 7.87
CA LEU A 260 -2.34 27.59 7.41
C LEU A 260 -1.41 28.70 7.91
N ASP A 261 -0.35 28.33 8.66
CA ASP A 261 0.73 29.26 8.99
C ASP A 261 1.60 29.50 7.74
N LYS A 262 1.39 30.67 7.12
CA LYS A 262 2.08 31.05 5.88
C LYS A 262 3.56 31.36 6.11
N ASP A 263 3.96 31.71 7.33
CA ASP A 263 5.36 32.03 7.62
C ASP A 263 6.17 30.72 7.74
N LEU A 264 5.60 29.68 8.34
CA LEU A 264 6.15 28.31 8.27
C LEU A 264 6.12 27.78 6.83
N TYR A 265 5.00 27.96 6.11
CA TYR A 265 4.88 27.49 4.73
C TYR A 265 5.96 28.04 3.81
N TYR A 266 6.27 29.33 3.92
CA TYR A 266 7.31 29.97 3.11
C TYR A 266 8.71 29.93 3.74
N GLY A 267 8.89 29.25 4.87
CA GLY A 267 10.17 29.10 5.56
C GLY A 267 10.70 30.40 6.14
N ARG A 268 9.80 31.32 6.55
CA ARG A 268 10.14 32.58 7.23
C ARG A 268 10.27 32.40 8.74
N LYS A 269 9.70 31.35 9.28
CA LYS A 269 9.73 30.93 10.68
C LYS A 269 10.29 29.52 10.76
N GLU A 270 11.07 29.20 11.77
CA GLU A 270 11.51 27.82 12.06
C GLU A 270 10.41 27.07 12.80
N PHE A 271 10.28 25.78 12.49
CA PHE A 271 9.33 24.90 13.16
C PHE A 271 9.96 24.38 14.45
N GLU A 272 9.36 24.70 15.58
CA GLU A 272 9.70 24.13 16.89
C GLU A 272 8.83 22.88 17.10
N ASP A 273 9.44 21.71 17.11
CA ASP A 273 8.75 20.43 17.32
C ASP A 273 8.66 20.18 18.85
N GLU A 274 7.56 20.63 19.46
CA GLU A 274 7.32 20.45 20.90
C GLU A 274 7.14 18.95 21.27
N ASP A 275 6.81 18.10 20.30
CA ASP A 275 6.57 16.67 20.49
C ASP A 275 7.80 15.80 20.10
N ALA A 276 8.95 16.40 19.77
CA ALA A 276 10.14 15.67 19.30
C ALA A 276 10.66 14.60 20.28
N SER A 277 10.37 14.74 21.57
CA SER A 277 10.77 13.77 22.60
C SER A 277 9.92 12.48 22.60
N GLU A 278 8.66 12.55 22.17
CA GLU A 278 7.79 11.35 22.12
C GLU A 278 7.93 10.57 20.80
N ASP A 279 8.26 11.27 19.70
CA ASP A 279 8.40 10.66 18.38
C ASP A 279 9.77 9.99 18.16
N GLU A 280 10.85 10.44 18.82
CA GLU A 280 12.15 9.77 18.76
C GLU A 280 12.09 8.37 19.37
N ASP A 281 11.36 8.19 20.45
CA ASP A 281 11.13 6.87 21.07
C ASP A 281 10.26 5.95 20.18
N ALA A 282 9.29 6.50 19.45
CA ALA A 282 8.46 5.75 18.54
C ALA A 282 9.21 5.35 17.25
N VAL A 283 10.09 6.22 16.74
CA VAL A 283 10.93 5.93 15.57
C VAL A 283 12.08 4.99 15.93
N ALA A 284 12.67 5.12 17.12
CA ALA A 284 13.69 4.20 17.63
C ALA A 284 13.11 2.79 17.86
N ALA A 285 11.88 2.68 18.35
CA ALA A 285 11.15 1.41 18.48
C ALA A 285 10.76 0.77 17.14
N ALA A 286 10.71 1.55 16.06
CA ALA A 286 10.37 1.08 14.70
C ALA A 286 11.60 0.70 13.85
N GLN A 287 12.82 1.05 14.29
CA GLN A 287 14.05 0.60 13.64
C GLN A 287 14.40 -0.81 14.12
N PRO A 288 14.64 -1.78 13.21
CA PRO A 288 15.20 -3.06 13.65
C PRO A 288 16.59 -2.78 14.25
N GLU A 289 16.80 -3.19 15.51
CA GLU A 289 18.11 -3.16 16.14
C GLU A 289 19.15 -3.69 15.16
N ALA A 290 20.06 -2.83 14.71
CA ALA A 290 21.23 -3.23 13.99
C ALA A 290 22.01 -4.11 14.96
N LYS A 291 21.90 -5.44 14.80
CA LYS A 291 22.73 -6.38 15.53
C LYS A 291 24.17 -5.94 15.38
N ALA A 292 24.81 -5.66 16.51
CA ALA A 292 26.24 -5.45 16.61
C ALA A 292 26.99 -6.53 15.81
N PRO A 293 28.12 -6.21 15.16
CA PRO A 293 28.89 -7.20 14.42
C PRO A 293 29.21 -8.37 15.36
N VAL A 294 28.75 -9.57 14.97
CA VAL A 294 29.14 -10.80 15.66
C VAL A 294 30.66 -10.92 15.53
N GLU A 295 31.38 -10.72 16.63
CA GLU A 295 32.79 -10.99 16.69
C GLU A 295 33.04 -12.45 16.25
N ALA A 296 33.85 -12.62 15.21
CA ALA A 296 34.22 -13.93 14.72
C ALA A 296 34.93 -14.70 15.84
N PRO A 297 34.54 -15.94 16.14
CA PRO A 297 35.27 -16.74 17.16
C PRO A 297 36.68 -17.00 16.68
N ALA A 298 37.64 -16.69 17.56
CA ALA A 298 39.07 -16.93 17.36
C ALA A 298 39.34 -18.38 16.97
N ALA A 299 40.21 -18.55 15.96
CA ALA A 299 40.63 -19.83 15.43
C ALA A 299 41.23 -20.73 16.52
N GLY A 300 40.47 -21.72 16.99
CA GLY A 300 40.92 -22.83 17.80
C GLY A 300 41.47 -23.94 16.92
N LYS A 301 42.67 -24.48 17.30
CA LYS A 301 43.43 -25.53 16.63
C LYS A 301 42.63 -26.80 16.32
N PRO A 302 42.94 -27.54 15.24
CA PRO A 302 42.22 -28.73 14.85
C PRO A 302 42.52 -29.92 15.80
N ALA A 303 41.46 -30.49 16.36
CA ALA A 303 41.51 -31.78 17.03
C ALA A 303 40.96 -32.88 16.12
N GLY A 304 41.64 -34.00 16.12
CA GLY A 304 41.62 -35.20 15.38
C GLY A 304 40.35 -35.73 14.69
N LEU A 305 40.58 -36.27 13.50
CA LEU A 305 39.69 -37.11 12.72
C LEU A 305 39.26 -38.36 13.53
N GLY A 306 37.96 -38.48 13.77
CA GLY A 306 37.29 -39.74 14.08
C GLY A 306 36.41 -40.14 12.88
N ALA A 307 36.75 -41.21 12.24
CA ALA A 307 36.03 -41.78 11.09
C ALA A 307 34.65 -42.31 11.50
N VAL A 308 33.58 -41.78 10.86
CA VAL A 308 32.27 -42.44 10.83
C VAL A 308 31.98 -42.87 9.41
N LYS A 309 31.89 -44.18 9.23
CA LYS A 309 31.52 -44.87 7.99
C LYS A 309 30.03 -44.70 7.71
N GLY A 310 29.69 -44.38 6.47
CA GLY A 310 28.59 -44.98 5.69
C GLY A 310 27.17 -44.45 5.95
N ALA A 311 26.75 -43.50 5.15
CA ALA A 311 25.37 -43.45 4.67
C ALA A 311 25.36 -42.95 3.21
N SER A 312 24.84 -43.78 2.35
CA SER A 312 24.77 -43.67 0.87
C SER A 312 23.91 -42.47 0.46
N SER A 313 24.49 -41.59 -0.33
CA SER A 313 23.83 -40.50 -1.04
C SER A 313 23.15 -41.02 -2.33
N ALA A 314 21.98 -41.62 -2.21
CA ALA A 314 21.14 -41.96 -3.35
C ALA A 314 19.67 -42.06 -2.93
N ASN A 315 18.97 -40.89 -2.81
CA ASN A 315 17.49 -40.80 -2.87
C ASN A 315 16.99 -39.37 -2.58
N LEU A 316 17.43 -38.39 -3.36
CA LEU A 316 16.87 -37.03 -3.29
C LEU A 316 16.60 -36.39 -4.68
N LEU A 317 16.38 -37.20 -5.72
CA LEU A 317 15.98 -36.73 -7.04
C LEU A 317 14.93 -37.69 -7.67
N ASN A 318 13.72 -37.74 -7.13
CA ASN A 318 12.54 -38.21 -7.84
C ASN A 318 11.28 -37.64 -7.21
N PHE A 319 10.96 -36.40 -7.54
CA PHE A 319 9.64 -35.81 -7.33
C PHE A 319 9.01 -35.67 -8.73
N SER A 320 8.20 -36.67 -9.12
CA SER A 320 7.39 -36.63 -10.32
C SER A 320 6.03 -36.03 -9.97
N PRO A 321 5.52 -35.00 -10.70
CA PRO A 321 4.25 -34.34 -10.37
C PRO A 321 2.98 -35.08 -10.82
N ALA A 322 3.07 -36.36 -11.19
CA ALA A 322 1.96 -37.09 -11.81
C ALA A 322 1.11 -37.98 -10.87
N SER A 323 1.35 -37.98 -9.53
CA SER A 323 0.65 -38.88 -8.58
C SER A 323 -0.28 -38.19 -7.58
N ALA A 324 -0.65 -36.93 -7.80
CA ALA A 324 -1.50 -36.15 -6.87
C ALA A 324 -2.99 -36.04 -7.29
N LEU A 325 -3.44 -36.81 -8.30
CA LEU A 325 -4.81 -36.70 -8.81
C LEU A 325 -5.62 -38.01 -8.81
N GLU A 326 -5.19 -39.04 -8.09
CA GLU A 326 -6.00 -40.24 -7.90
C GLU A 326 -6.20 -40.50 -6.41
N GLY A 327 -7.38 -40.17 -5.90
CA GLY A 327 -7.75 -40.49 -4.50
C GLY A 327 -8.89 -39.66 -3.93
N THR A 328 -9.99 -39.46 -4.66
CA THR A 328 -11.28 -39.09 -4.04
C THR A 328 -12.20 -40.30 -4.04
N GLY A 329 -12.04 -41.14 -3.01
CA GLY A 329 -13.02 -42.13 -2.64
C GLY A 329 -14.17 -41.47 -1.87
N GLU A 330 -15.38 -41.79 -2.34
CA GLU A 330 -16.65 -41.45 -1.67
C GLU A 330 -16.69 -42.01 -0.24
N GLU A 331 -16.80 -41.17 0.76
CA GLU A 331 -17.33 -41.57 2.07
C GLU A 331 -18.75 -41.02 2.21
N GLN A 332 -19.71 -41.96 2.10
CA GLN A 332 -21.13 -41.77 2.38
C GLN A 332 -21.33 -41.41 3.86
N CYS A 333 -21.78 -40.22 4.16
CA CYS A 333 -22.28 -39.83 5.48
C CYS A 333 -23.72 -40.34 5.64
N GLY A 334 -23.90 -41.49 6.31
CA GLY A 334 -25.19 -42.05 6.65
C GLY A 334 -25.86 -41.33 7.80
N ILE A 335 -26.89 -40.54 7.51
CA ILE A 335 -27.82 -40.00 8.51
C ILE A 335 -28.96 -40.99 8.69
N LYS A 336 -29.05 -41.64 9.88
CA LYS A 336 -30.20 -42.43 10.30
C LYS A 336 -31.33 -41.51 10.76
N PRO A 337 -32.57 -41.74 10.31
CA PRO A 337 -33.74 -41.00 10.83
C PRO A 337 -34.17 -41.53 12.18
N SER A 338 -34.36 -40.60 13.13
CA SER A 338 -34.96 -40.88 14.44
C SER A 338 -36.45 -41.18 14.31
N ARG A 339 -36.84 -42.34 14.79
CA ARG A 339 -38.23 -42.79 14.93
C ARG A 339 -38.93 -42.03 16.09
N LYS A 340 -40.01 -41.34 15.79
CA LYS A 340 -41.01 -40.94 16.80
C LYS A 340 -41.73 -42.19 17.32
N LYS A 341 -41.82 -42.35 18.61
CA LYS A 341 -42.85 -43.14 19.31
C LYS A 341 -43.83 -42.21 19.95
N ASP A 342 -45.03 -42.42 19.64
CA ASP A 342 -46.30 -42.18 20.36
C ASP A 342 -46.44 -40.95 21.26
#